data_7d2d275323bf9e0202e77c67a1e92b3c
#
_entry.id   7d2d275323bf9e0202e77c67a1e92b3c
#
_cell.length_a   1.000
_cell.length_b   1.000
_cell.length_c   1.000
_cell.angle_alpha   90.00
_cell.angle_beta   90.00
_cell.angle_gamma   90.00
#
_symmetry.space_group_name_H-M   'P 1'
#
loop_
_entity.id
_entity.type
_entity.pdbx_description
1 polymer ?
#
loop_
_entity_poly.entity_id
_entity_poly.type
_entity_poly.pdbx_seq_one_letter_code
_entity_poly.pdbx_strand_id
1 'polypeptide(L)'
;MAALKYAGMDDTDSEDELPPGWEERSTKDGWVYYANHEEMKTQWDHPKTGKKRRCAGDLPYGWEQEMDDKGQIFYVDHINKRKTYFDPRQAFTVEDVLVKPKRYDGNTAALEILQGRDLSDRVVLITGGNSGIGFETAKSFALHGAHVILACRNLSKAIKAVSLIQQEWHKARLEAMMLDLASLRSVREFADSFKTKKL
;
A
#
# COMPACT_ATOMS: atom_id res chain seq x y z
N MET A 1 10.96 -3.76 51.16
CA MET A 1 10.77 -4.33 49.81
C MET A 1 9.27 -4.27 49.46
N ALA A 2 8.85 -3.24 48.78
CA ALA A 2 7.45 -3.06 48.38
C ALA A 2 7.36 -3.37 46.87
N ALA A 3 6.66 -4.43 46.55
CA ALA A 3 6.34 -4.79 45.19
C ALA A 3 5.27 -3.83 44.65
N LEU A 4 5.62 -3.03 43.66
CA LEU A 4 4.66 -2.27 42.87
C LEU A 4 3.82 -3.24 42.02
N LYS A 5 2.54 -3.39 42.41
CA LYS A 5 1.53 -3.98 41.56
C LYS A 5 1.24 -3.00 40.42
N TYR A 6 1.62 -3.39 39.21
CA TYR A 6 1.03 -2.81 38.00
C TYR A 6 -0.44 -3.25 37.94
N ALA A 7 -1.34 -2.34 38.24
CA ALA A 7 -2.74 -2.50 37.93
C ALA A 7 -2.87 -2.43 36.41
N GLY A 8 -3.36 -3.49 35.82
CA GLY A 8 -3.74 -3.52 34.41
C GLY A 8 -4.82 -2.49 34.15
N MET A 9 -4.59 -1.58 33.24
CA MET A 9 -5.62 -0.85 32.51
C MET A 9 -6.09 -1.76 31.38
N ASP A 10 -7.02 -2.64 31.71
CA ASP A 10 -7.98 -3.23 30.76
C ASP A 10 -9.15 -2.23 30.69
N ASP A 11 -9.04 -1.26 29.82
CA ASP A 11 -10.16 -0.47 29.34
C ASP A 11 -9.95 -0.17 27.83
N THR A 12 -9.94 -1.22 27.03
CA THR A 12 -10.42 -1.15 25.67
C THR A 12 -11.78 -1.83 25.63
N ASP A 13 -12.75 -1.14 26.16
CA ASP A 13 -14.15 -1.38 25.84
C ASP A 13 -14.34 -0.97 24.39
N SER A 14 -13.94 -1.85 23.48
CA SER A 14 -14.08 -1.59 22.05
C SER A 14 -15.57 -1.76 21.72
N GLU A 15 -16.29 -0.64 21.71
CA GLU A 15 -17.69 -0.57 21.25
C GLU A 15 -17.85 -1.14 19.83
N ASP A 16 -16.75 -1.29 19.12
CA ASP A 16 -16.64 -1.79 17.75
C ASP A 16 -16.41 -3.30 17.64
N GLU A 17 -16.18 -4.00 18.75
CA GLU A 17 -15.99 -5.45 18.72
C GLU A 17 -17.30 -6.18 18.40
N LEU A 18 -17.27 -7.04 17.38
CA LEU A 18 -18.43 -7.80 16.94
C LEU A 18 -18.82 -8.87 17.98
N PRO A 19 -20.12 -9.11 18.20
CA PRO A 19 -20.56 -10.23 18.99
C PRO A 19 -20.13 -11.58 18.39
N PRO A 20 -19.98 -12.63 19.19
CA PRO A 20 -19.69 -13.97 18.69
C PRO A 20 -20.67 -14.39 17.57
N GLY A 21 -20.14 -15.04 16.54
CA GLY A 21 -20.92 -15.48 15.39
C GLY A 21 -21.17 -14.42 14.32
N TRP A 22 -20.81 -13.17 14.56
CA TRP A 22 -20.90 -12.10 13.57
C TRP A 22 -19.57 -11.88 12.86
N GLU A 23 -19.66 -11.62 11.56
CA GLU A 23 -18.55 -11.29 10.67
C GLU A 23 -18.85 -9.98 9.93
N GLU A 24 -17.88 -9.10 9.82
CA GLU A 24 -17.97 -7.87 9.03
C GLU A 24 -17.49 -8.13 7.60
N ARG A 25 -18.28 -7.70 6.62
CA ARG A 25 -17.98 -7.80 5.18
C ARG A 25 -18.27 -6.50 4.47
N SER A 26 -17.61 -6.28 3.33
CA SER A 26 -17.89 -5.13 2.49
C SER A 26 -18.40 -5.52 1.11
N THR A 27 -19.22 -4.64 0.52
CA THR A 27 -19.65 -4.76 -0.87
C THR A 27 -18.62 -4.14 -1.81
N LYS A 28 -18.75 -4.42 -3.10
CA LYS A 28 -17.93 -3.83 -4.16
C LYS A 28 -17.95 -2.29 -4.14
N ASP A 29 -19.05 -1.69 -3.69
CA ASP A 29 -19.22 -0.23 -3.60
C ASP A 29 -18.77 0.34 -2.25
N GLY A 30 -18.10 -0.45 -1.43
CA GLY A 30 -17.55 -0.06 -0.13
C GLY A 30 -18.57 0.01 1.01
N TRP A 31 -19.81 -0.47 0.83
CA TRP A 31 -20.74 -0.58 1.94
C TRP A 31 -20.41 -1.77 2.81
N VAL A 32 -20.41 -1.55 4.13
CA VAL A 32 -20.18 -2.60 5.12
C VAL A 32 -21.50 -3.24 5.50
N TYR A 33 -21.51 -4.56 5.57
CA TYR A 33 -22.62 -5.35 6.11
C TYR A 33 -22.09 -6.41 7.08
N TYR A 34 -22.94 -6.84 7.95
CA TYR A 34 -22.64 -7.81 9.01
C TYR A 34 -23.38 -9.09 8.75
N ALA A 35 -22.66 -10.21 8.78
CA ALA A 35 -23.23 -11.56 8.59
C ALA A 35 -23.16 -12.33 9.90
N ASN A 36 -24.30 -12.87 10.34
CA ASN A 36 -24.38 -13.81 11.46
C ASN A 36 -24.44 -15.22 10.90
N HIS A 37 -23.43 -16.02 11.18
CA HIS A 37 -23.33 -17.41 10.69
C HIS A 37 -24.19 -18.39 11.48
N GLU A 38 -24.58 -18.05 12.70
CA GLU A 38 -25.45 -18.89 13.52
C GLU A 38 -26.91 -18.71 13.12
N GLU A 39 -27.35 -17.47 12.92
CA GLU A 39 -28.72 -17.14 12.54
C GLU A 39 -28.94 -17.10 11.02
N MET A 40 -27.88 -17.30 10.23
CA MET A 40 -27.89 -17.25 8.76
C MET A 40 -28.53 -15.96 8.22
N LYS A 41 -28.25 -14.82 8.86
CA LYS A 41 -28.81 -13.53 8.47
C LYS A 41 -27.73 -12.49 8.21
N THR A 42 -28.05 -11.49 7.39
CA THR A 42 -27.18 -10.34 7.12
C THR A 42 -27.91 -9.04 7.43
N GLN A 43 -27.18 -8.03 7.88
CA GLN A 43 -27.71 -6.70 8.13
C GLN A 43 -26.67 -5.62 7.81
N TRP A 44 -27.16 -4.41 7.55
CA TRP A 44 -26.32 -3.24 7.24
C TRP A 44 -25.89 -2.45 8.48
N ASP A 45 -26.57 -2.66 9.58
CA ASP A 45 -26.32 -1.95 10.82
C ASP A 45 -25.40 -2.78 11.72
N HIS A 46 -24.43 -2.14 12.36
CA HIS A 46 -23.53 -2.82 13.30
C HIS A 46 -24.33 -3.45 14.44
N PRO A 47 -24.14 -4.73 14.76
CA PRO A 47 -25.00 -5.47 15.70
C PRO A 47 -25.01 -4.92 17.13
N LYS A 48 -23.95 -4.23 17.57
CA LYS A 48 -23.91 -3.57 18.90
C LYS A 48 -24.30 -2.09 18.80
N THR A 49 -23.74 -1.35 17.85
CA THR A 49 -23.85 0.13 17.85
C THR A 49 -24.99 0.64 16.96
N GLY A 50 -25.57 -0.20 16.10
CA GLY A 50 -26.62 0.19 15.16
C GLY A 50 -26.17 1.19 14.09
N LYS A 51 -24.87 1.49 13.98
CA LYS A 51 -24.34 2.43 13.00
C LYS A 51 -24.07 1.73 11.66
N LYS A 52 -24.36 2.45 10.57
CA LYS A 52 -23.95 2.02 9.22
C LYS A 52 -22.53 2.52 8.94
N ARG A 53 -21.71 1.67 8.34
CA ARG A 53 -20.36 2.03 7.91
C ARG A 53 -20.23 1.97 6.39
N ARG A 54 -19.40 2.84 5.87
CA ARG A 54 -18.98 2.81 4.48
C ARG A 54 -17.47 2.99 4.45
N CYS A 55 -16.77 2.06 3.78
CA CYS A 55 -15.38 2.27 3.43
C CYS A 55 -15.33 3.32 2.33
N ALA A 56 -14.94 4.53 2.66
CA ALA A 56 -14.83 5.62 1.71
C ALA A 56 -13.47 5.61 1.03
N GLY A 57 -13.45 5.82 -0.29
CA GLY A 57 -12.22 5.99 -1.07
C GLY A 57 -11.76 4.74 -1.84
N ASP A 58 -10.69 4.93 -2.60
CA ASP A 58 -10.05 3.88 -3.37
C ASP A 58 -9.26 2.93 -2.46
N LEU A 59 -9.00 1.72 -2.96
CA LEU A 59 -8.14 0.77 -2.25
C LEU A 59 -6.75 1.38 -2.04
N PRO A 60 -6.09 1.08 -0.90
CA PRO A 60 -4.71 1.51 -0.68
C PRO A 60 -3.80 1.05 -1.81
N TYR A 61 -2.76 1.80 -2.09
CA TYR A 61 -1.86 1.48 -3.19
C TYR A 61 -1.23 0.10 -3.01
N GLY A 62 -1.14 -0.66 -4.10
CA GLY A 62 -0.67 -2.05 -4.06
C GLY A 62 -1.73 -3.08 -3.68
N TRP A 63 -2.95 -2.65 -3.39
CA TRP A 63 -4.06 -3.54 -3.13
C TRP A 63 -4.97 -3.67 -4.35
N GLU A 64 -5.45 -4.89 -4.59
CA GLU A 64 -6.40 -5.21 -5.65
C GLU A 64 -7.54 -6.06 -5.09
N GLN A 65 -8.75 -5.81 -5.57
CA GLN A 65 -9.94 -6.56 -5.19
C GLN A 65 -10.19 -7.65 -6.23
N GLU A 66 -10.29 -8.88 -5.79
CA GLU A 66 -10.61 -10.05 -6.61
C GLU A 66 -11.84 -10.78 -6.08
N MET A 67 -12.35 -11.72 -6.84
CA MET A 67 -13.47 -12.58 -6.47
C MET A 67 -13.05 -14.04 -6.60
N ASP A 68 -13.37 -14.84 -5.59
CA ASP A 68 -13.11 -16.28 -5.63
C ASP A 68 -14.19 -17.06 -6.43
N ASP A 69 -13.96 -18.34 -6.63
CA ASP A 69 -14.89 -19.22 -7.37
C ASP A 69 -16.27 -19.34 -6.71
N LYS A 70 -16.40 -18.93 -5.45
CA LYS A 70 -17.66 -18.93 -4.68
C LYS A 70 -18.38 -17.58 -4.72
N GLY A 71 -17.81 -16.59 -5.45
CA GLY A 71 -18.35 -15.25 -5.52
C GLY A 71 -18.03 -14.37 -4.31
N GLN A 72 -17.11 -14.80 -3.44
CA GLN A 72 -16.66 -14.00 -2.29
C GLN A 72 -15.56 -13.03 -2.73
N ILE A 73 -15.65 -11.80 -2.25
CA ILE A 73 -14.63 -10.78 -2.49
C ILE A 73 -13.47 -11.00 -1.54
N PHE A 74 -12.25 -10.99 -2.08
CA PHE A 74 -11.02 -10.95 -1.30
C PHE A 74 -10.07 -9.89 -1.87
N TYR A 75 -9.10 -9.48 -1.07
CA TYR A 75 -8.16 -8.44 -1.38
C TYR A 75 -6.75 -9.00 -1.43
N VAL A 76 -6.00 -8.62 -2.47
CA VAL A 76 -4.61 -9.03 -2.70
C VAL A 76 -3.71 -7.84 -2.44
N ASP A 77 -2.80 -7.99 -1.50
CA ASP A 77 -1.72 -7.05 -1.23
C ASP A 77 -0.48 -7.50 -2.02
N HIS A 78 -0.22 -6.85 -3.14
CA HIS A 78 0.91 -7.16 -4.01
C HIS A 78 2.26 -6.75 -3.40
N ILE A 79 2.24 -5.81 -2.44
CA ILE A 79 3.44 -5.34 -1.76
C ILE A 79 3.94 -6.40 -0.78
N ASN A 80 3.05 -6.87 0.11
CA ASN A 80 3.39 -7.85 1.14
C ASN A 80 3.06 -9.30 0.72
N LYS A 81 2.59 -9.52 -0.53
CA LYS A 81 2.26 -10.84 -1.11
C LYS A 81 1.30 -11.65 -0.25
N ARG A 82 0.25 -11.00 0.26
CA ARG A 82 -0.76 -11.62 1.11
C ARG A 82 -2.16 -11.44 0.54
N LYS A 83 -3.06 -12.33 0.93
CA LYS A 83 -4.49 -12.26 0.60
C LYS A 83 -5.30 -12.17 1.88
N THR A 84 -6.39 -11.42 1.85
CA THR A 84 -7.32 -11.28 2.98
C THR A 84 -8.74 -11.08 2.47
N TYR A 85 -9.70 -11.56 3.24
CA TYR A 85 -11.13 -11.30 3.02
C TYR A 85 -11.59 -10.00 3.72
N PHE A 86 -10.74 -9.41 4.57
CA PHE A 86 -11.01 -8.12 5.19
C PHE A 86 -10.68 -6.99 4.22
N ASP A 87 -11.58 -5.99 4.15
CA ASP A 87 -11.35 -4.79 3.35
C ASP A 87 -10.24 -3.93 3.99
N PRO A 88 -9.10 -3.72 3.31
CA PRO A 88 -7.98 -2.98 3.86
C PRO A 88 -8.30 -1.51 4.15
N ARG A 89 -9.38 -0.97 3.59
CA ARG A 89 -9.85 0.40 3.89
C ARG A 89 -10.42 0.53 5.30
N GLN A 90 -10.88 -0.57 5.90
CA GLN A 90 -11.40 -0.59 7.27
C GLN A 90 -10.28 -0.39 8.31
N ALA A 91 -9.05 -0.78 7.97
CA ALA A 91 -7.88 -0.58 8.84
C ALA A 91 -7.42 0.88 8.91
N PHE A 92 -7.97 1.77 8.08
CA PHE A 92 -7.60 3.19 7.98
C PHE A 92 -8.76 4.10 8.37
N THR A 93 -9.46 3.82 9.46
CA THR A 93 -10.43 4.78 10.01
C THR A 93 -9.70 6.01 10.56
N VAL A 94 -10.37 7.17 10.55
CA VAL A 94 -9.78 8.46 10.95
C VAL A 94 -9.20 8.43 12.38
N GLU A 95 -9.62 7.49 13.21
CA GLU A 95 -9.14 7.27 14.57
C GLU A 95 -7.74 6.64 14.64
N ASP A 96 -7.34 5.87 13.62
CA ASP A 96 -6.00 5.28 13.53
C ASP A 96 -4.90 6.29 13.14
N VAL A 97 -5.29 7.49 12.70
CA VAL A 97 -4.34 8.57 12.34
C VAL A 97 -3.61 9.14 13.56
N LEU A 98 -4.05 8.84 14.78
CA LEU A 98 -3.36 9.24 16.03
C LEU A 98 -2.25 8.28 16.45
N VAL A 99 -1.88 7.31 15.60
CA VAL A 99 -0.72 6.44 15.85
C VAL A 99 0.55 7.28 15.93
N LYS A 100 1.19 7.26 17.10
CA LYS A 100 2.52 7.85 17.31
C LYS A 100 3.42 7.50 16.14
N PRO A 101 4.20 8.46 15.59
CA PRO A 101 5.03 8.19 14.42
C PRO A 101 5.91 6.98 14.72
N LYS A 102 5.77 5.93 13.91
CA LYS A 102 6.55 4.71 14.03
C LYS A 102 8.04 5.09 13.90
N ARG A 103 8.84 4.74 14.89
CA ARG A 103 10.30 4.92 14.79
C ARG A 103 10.84 3.84 13.87
N TYR A 104 11.47 4.27 12.80
CA TYR A 104 12.18 3.37 11.89
C TYR A 104 13.62 3.24 12.33
N ASP A 105 14.18 2.04 12.21
CA ASP A 105 15.57 1.72 12.53
C ASP A 105 16.31 1.15 11.31
N GLY A 106 17.57 0.74 11.47
CA GLY A 106 18.38 0.21 10.39
C GLY A 106 17.90 -1.12 9.80
N ASN A 107 16.95 -1.79 10.44
CA ASN A 107 16.37 -3.06 9.97
C ASN A 107 15.03 -2.87 9.25
N THR A 108 14.49 -1.64 9.24
CA THR A 108 13.20 -1.34 8.64
C THR A 108 13.30 -1.32 7.12
N ALA A 109 12.50 -2.12 6.43
CA ALA A 109 12.47 -2.14 4.98
C ALA A 109 11.82 -0.87 4.38
N ALA A 110 12.28 -0.43 3.21
CA ALA A 110 11.76 0.76 2.53
C ALA A 110 10.24 0.64 2.23
N LEU A 111 9.77 -0.55 1.89
CA LEU A 111 8.35 -0.83 1.69
C LEU A 111 7.52 -0.64 2.98
N GLU A 112 8.08 -0.99 4.12
CA GLU A 112 7.43 -0.82 5.42
C GLU A 112 7.33 0.67 5.80
N ILE A 113 8.34 1.48 5.46
CA ILE A 113 8.36 2.93 5.72
C ILE A 113 7.26 3.63 4.92
N LEU A 114 7.03 3.20 3.69
CA LEU A 114 6.04 3.79 2.79
C LEU A 114 4.64 3.20 2.94
N GLN A 115 4.45 2.21 3.82
CA GLN A 115 3.16 1.55 4.01
C GLN A 115 2.03 2.56 4.29
N GLY A 116 0.94 2.48 3.53
CA GLY A 116 -0.20 3.40 3.63
C GLY A 116 0.04 4.79 2.99
N ARG A 117 1.18 5.01 2.34
CA ARG A 117 1.44 6.24 1.60
C ARG A 117 1.03 6.10 0.14
N ASP A 118 0.24 7.05 -0.36
CA ASP A 118 -0.04 7.21 -1.77
C ASP A 118 0.91 8.25 -2.37
N LEU A 119 1.65 7.86 -3.41
CA LEU A 119 2.60 8.70 -4.13
C LEU A 119 2.21 8.85 -5.61
N SER A 120 0.94 8.64 -5.94
CA SER A 120 0.43 8.66 -7.32
C SER A 120 0.55 10.03 -8.00
N ASP A 121 0.64 11.10 -7.22
CA ASP A 121 0.86 12.48 -7.65
C ASP A 121 2.35 12.84 -7.84
N ARG A 122 3.27 11.90 -7.55
CA ARG A 122 4.71 12.14 -7.56
C ARG A 122 5.40 11.56 -8.79
N VAL A 123 6.32 12.35 -9.32
CA VAL A 123 7.32 11.90 -10.31
C VAL A 123 8.67 11.82 -9.63
N VAL A 124 9.32 10.67 -9.70
CA VAL A 124 10.59 10.40 -9.03
C VAL A 124 11.63 10.00 -10.05
N LEU A 125 12.71 10.78 -10.12
CA LEU A 125 13.87 10.46 -10.94
C LEU A 125 14.97 9.82 -10.08
N ILE A 126 15.43 8.63 -10.48
CA ILE A 126 16.45 7.88 -9.75
C ILE A 126 17.63 7.59 -10.68
N THR A 127 18.80 8.13 -10.33
CA THR A 127 20.04 7.80 -11.03
C THR A 127 20.60 6.47 -10.49
N GLY A 128 21.07 5.60 -11.39
CA GLY A 128 21.60 4.30 -10.97
C GLY A 128 20.57 3.31 -10.43
N GLY A 129 19.29 3.49 -10.77
CA GLY A 129 18.18 2.68 -10.27
C GLY A 129 18.07 1.25 -10.83
N ASN A 130 19.05 0.76 -11.58
CA ASN A 130 18.99 -0.56 -12.20
C ASN A 130 19.51 -1.72 -11.33
N SER A 131 20.04 -1.44 -10.13
CA SER A 131 20.55 -2.44 -9.19
C SER A 131 20.76 -1.88 -7.79
N GLY A 132 20.91 -2.78 -6.79
CA GLY A 132 21.23 -2.43 -5.40
C GLY A 132 20.21 -1.46 -4.78
N ILE A 133 20.69 -0.50 -3.99
CA ILE A 133 19.85 0.46 -3.26
C ILE A 133 18.95 1.26 -4.20
N GLY A 134 19.46 1.69 -5.37
CA GLY A 134 18.67 2.43 -6.34
C GLY A 134 17.49 1.62 -6.90
N PHE A 135 17.67 0.32 -7.10
CA PHE A 135 16.59 -0.56 -7.56
C PHE A 135 15.50 -0.74 -6.48
N GLU A 136 15.90 -1.01 -5.23
CA GLU A 136 14.94 -1.17 -4.12
C GLU A 136 14.20 0.14 -3.82
N THR A 137 14.88 1.28 -3.96
CA THR A 137 14.26 2.61 -3.87
C THR A 137 13.21 2.80 -4.97
N ALA A 138 13.59 2.51 -6.22
CA ALA A 138 12.69 2.63 -7.37
C ALA A 138 11.46 1.73 -7.24
N LYS A 139 11.66 0.48 -6.82
CA LYS A 139 10.61 -0.47 -6.55
C LYS A 139 9.66 0.04 -5.47
N SER A 140 10.18 0.52 -4.34
CA SER A 140 9.38 1.02 -3.23
C SER A 140 8.50 2.21 -3.64
N PHE A 141 9.03 3.17 -4.38
CA PHE A 141 8.25 4.31 -4.88
C PHE A 141 7.21 3.88 -5.92
N ALA A 142 7.58 3.01 -6.85
CA ALA A 142 6.68 2.55 -7.91
C ALA A 142 5.50 1.74 -7.36
N LEU A 143 5.75 0.87 -6.37
CA LEU A 143 4.70 0.08 -5.70
C LEU A 143 3.75 0.93 -4.84
N HIS A 144 4.13 2.18 -4.53
CA HIS A 144 3.27 3.16 -3.85
C HIS A 144 2.72 4.25 -4.78
N GLY A 145 2.80 4.03 -6.11
CA GLY A 145 2.13 4.82 -7.12
C GLY A 145 2.93 5.87 -7.83
N ALA A 146 4.11 6.18 -7.37
CA ALA A 146 4.91 7.17 -8.04
C ALA A 146 5.20 6.79 -9.50
N HIS A 147 5.25 7.80 -10.37
CA HIS A 147 5.82 7.64 -11.69
C HIS A 147 7.35 7.70 -11.57
N VAL A 148 8.03 6.56 -11.72
CA VAL A 148 9.47 6.45 -11.49
C VAL A 148 10.24 6.42 -12.81
N ILE A 149 11.24 7.28 -12.91
CA ILE A 149 12.14 7.36 -14.06
C ILE A 149 13.52 6.88 -13.64
N LEU A 150 13.96 5.76 -14.22
CA LEU A 150 15.28 5.19 -14.00
C LEU A 150 16.28 5.79 -14.98
N ALA A 151 17.13 6.70 -14.52
CA ALA A 151 18.19 7.28 -15.30
C ALA A 151 19.50 6.51 -15.11
N CYS A 152 19.90 5.74 -16.11
CA CYS A 152 21.00 4.79 -15.98
C CYS A 152 21.94 4.81 -17.19
N ARG A 153 23.25 4.56 -16.94
CA ARG A 153 24.26 4.46 -17.99
C ARG A 153 24.03 3.24 -18.92
N ASN A 154 23.47 2.17 -18.40
CA ASN A 154 23.12 0.99 -19.17
C ASN A 154 21.61 0.85 -19.31
N LEU A 155 21.09 1.28 -20.44
CA LEU A 155 19.65 1.28 -20.71
C LEU A 155 19.06 -0.13 -20.73
N SER A 156 19.77 -1.13 -21.25
CA SER A 156 19.29 -2.52 -21.27
C SER A 156 19.09 -3.09 -19.87
N LYS A 157 19.98 -2.76 -18.92
CA LYS A 157 19.81 -3.14 -17.50
C LYS A 157 18.67 -2.37 -16.85
N ALA A 158 18.48 -1.10 -17.19
CA ALA A 158 17.37 -0.30 -16.67
C ALA A 158 16.01 -0.82 -17.15
N ILE A 159 15.89 -1.19 -18.42
CA ILE A 159 14.67 -1.82 -18.98
C ILE A 159 14.36 -3.15 -18.29
N LYS A 160 15.38 -3.99 -18.02
CA LYS A 160 15.18 -5.21 -17.23
C LYS A 160 14.68 -4.92 -15.82
N ALA A 161 15.22 -3.91 -15.16
CA ALA A 161 14.77 -3.49 -13.83
C ALA A 161 13.30 -3.02 -13.85
N VAL A 162 12.90 -2.23 -14.84
CA VAL A 162 11.51 -1.84 -15.06
C VAL A 162 10.61 -3.08 -15.20
N SER A 163 11.00 -4.02 -16.05
CA SER A 163 10.22 -5.25 -16.29
C SER A 163 10.07 -6.08 -15.02
N LEU A 164 11.12 -6.19 -14.20
CA LEU A 164 11.05 -6.93 -12.93
C LEU A 164 10.07 -6.31 -11.94
N ILE A 165 10.06 -4.98 -11.83
CA ILE A 165 9.11 -4.29 -10.94
C ILE A 165 7.67 -4.43 -11.47
N GLN A 166 7.46 -4.31 -12.78
CA GLN A 166 6.14 -4.45 -13.41
C GLN A 166 5.60 -5.88 -13.36
N GLN A 167 6.46 -6.89 -13.26
CA GLN A 167 6.03 -8.27 -13.00
C GLN A 167 5.47 -8.44 -11.58
N GLU A 168 5.95 -7.67 -10.60
CA GLU A 168 5.39 -7.68 -9.24
C GLU A 168 4.09 -6.86 -9.15
N TRP A 169 3.99 -5.78 -9.90
CA TRP A 169 2.85 -4.87 -9.92
C TRP A 169 2.65 -4.27 -11.32
N HIS A 170 1.73 -4.85 -12.09
CA HIS A 170 1.49 -4.48 -13.48
C HIS A 170 1.02 -3.02 -13.70
N LYS A 171 0.46 -2.38 -12.66
CA LYS A 171 0.05 -0.96 -12.69
C LYS A 171 1.19 0.01 -12.36
N ALA A 172 2.39 -0.49 -12.03
CA ALA A 172 3.53 0.36 -11.71
C ALA A 172 3.97 1.19 -12.92
N ARG A 173 4.08 2.51 -12.71
CA ARG A 173 4.48 3.47 -13.74
C ARG A 173 5.98 3.69 -13.67
N LEU A 174 6.72 3.05 -14.57
CA LEU A 174 8.17 3.19 -14.65
C LEU A 174 8.63 3.42 -16.08
N GLU A 175 9.67 4.22 -16.22
CA GLU A 175 10.37 4.46 -17.47
C GLU A 175 11.89 4.36 -17.28
N ALA A 176 12.59 3.93 -18.33
CA ALA A 176 14.05 3.91 -18.36
C ALA A 176 14.56 4.99 -19.31
N MET A 177 15.54 5.77 -18.87
CA MET A 177 16.21 6.79 -19.68
C MET A 177 17.72 6.64 -19.61
N MET A 178 18.40 6.93 -20.71
CA MET A 178 19.85 6.93 -20.78
C MET A 178 20.43 8.13 -20.05
N LEU A 179 21.34 7.89 -19.10
CA LEU A 179 22.11 8.94 -18.44
C LEU A 179 23.48 8.42 -18.00
N ASP A 180 24.53 9.03 -18.55
CA ASP A 180 25.90 8.81 -18.08
C ASP A 180 26.40 10.07 -17.35
N LEU A 181 26.48 9.99 -16.02
CA LEU A 181 26.94 11.09 -15.17
C LEU A 181 28.43 11.44 -15.36
N ALA A 182 29.22 10.56 -15.97
CA ALA A 182 30.61 10.81 -16.31
C ALA A 182 30.75 11.69 -17.56
N SER A 183 29.66 11.95 -18.30
CA SER A 183 29.64 12.75 -19.52
C SER A 183 28.68 13.94 -19.41
N LEU A 184 29.21 15.16 -19.34
CA LEU A 184 28.38 16.36 -19.33
C LEU A 184 27.51 16.50 -20.58
N ARG A 185 27.94 15.94 -21.71
CA ARG A 185 27.13 15.86 -22.91
C ARG A 185 25.89 15.00 -22.68
N SER A 186 26.07 13.81 -22.13
CA SER A 186 24.96 12.91 -21.79
C SER A 186 23.99 13.54 -20.79
N VAL A 187 24.49 14.28 -19.81
CA VAL A 187 23.65 15.00 -18.83
C VAL A 187 22.80 16.08 -19.52
N ARG A 188 23.35 16.82 -20.46
CA ARG A 188 22.59 17.83 -21.22
C ARG A 188 21.52 17.19 -22.11
N GLU A 189 21.91 16.18 -22.88
CA GLU A 189 20.99 15.42 -23.74
C GLU A 189 19.83 14.79 -22.94
N PHE A 190 20.14 14.24 -21.76
CA PHE A 190 19.14 13.75 -20.83
C PHE A 190 18.20 14.86 -20.36
N ALA A 191 18.74 16.00 -19.91
CA ALA A 191 17.96 17.13 -19.42
C ALA A 191 17.00 17.68 -20.48
N ASP A 192 17.47 17.80 -21.72
CA ASP A 192 16.65 18.28 -22.83
C ASP A 192 15.52 17.27 -23.15
N SER A 193 15.84 15.97 -23.18
CA SER A 193 14.84 14.91 -23.37
C SER A 193 13.83 14.85 -22.23
N PHE A 194 14.27 15.08 -21.00
CA PHE A 194 13.41 15.05 -19.82
C PHE A 194 12.42 16.23 -19.81
N LYS A 195 12.88 17.45 -20.16
CA LYS A 195 12.03 18.66 -20.21
C LYS A 195 10.89 18.55 -21.23
N THR A 196 11.08 17.76 -22.29
CA THR A 196 10.04 17.58 -23.32
C THR A 196 8.96 16.57 -22.94
N LYS A 197 9.18 15.80 -21.86
CA LYS A 197 8.19 14.84 -21.37
C LYS A 197 7.03 15.55 -20.70
N LYS A 198 5.82 15.11 -21.04
CA LYS A 198 4.61 15.46 -20.29
C LYS A 198 4.49 14.45 -19.14
N LEU A 199 4.86 14.88 -17.97
CA LEU A 199 4.86 14.09 -16.74
C LEU A 199 3.68 14.45 -15.86
#